data_b0f6de44a027c742469d84253634d6ac
#
_entry.id   b0f6de44a027c742469d84253634d6ac
#
_cell.length_a   1.000
_cell.length_b   1.000
_cell.length_c   1.000
_cell.angle_alpha   90.00
_cell.angle_beta   90.00
_cell.angle_gamma   90.00
#
_symmetry.space_group_name_H-M   'P 1'
#
loop_
_entity.id
_entity.type
_entity.pdbx_description
1 polymer ?
#
loop_
_entity_poly.entity_id
_entity_poly.type
_entity_poly.pdbx_seq_one_letter_code
_entity_poly.pdbx_strand_id
1 'polypeptide(L)'
;MNVKQHHPIYFIIICSLSCSYFQRPVVIIESNHWTGKSFIFADLEDNYRRSDNFNKIWSKIHKNKSKPYYRFLDKRYFVVGTQEKFKQDFLVIEDLKGNQYKMTMNFDKEDQDLIPSYFLFDEIEIQAENMIGDTIWLNNVYNPNSFFTLADYEFRRFEPVVVLDVFPYQNINFDYPIWLKVSTHLGDKGFVRYNGSEGRVGIQDHYYESEPLPRIWGKEMITKVLDQQIELGMEDRQVRISIGNPDEVNTTSSRHGISEQWIYVGHDGNKTYYQFEYGKLTYVNE
;
A
#
# COMPACT_ATOMS: atom_id res chain seq x y z
N MET A 1 -11.14 6.89 -86.04
CA MET A 1 -11.20 5.75 -85.11
C MET A 1 -10.94 6.27 -83.71
N ASN A 2 -12.01 6.46 -82.91
CA ASN A 2 -11.99 7.04 -81.63
C ASN A 2 -11.81 5.90 -80.58
N VAL A 3 -10.71 5.88 -79.85
CA VAL A 3 -10.56 5.09 -78.64
C VAL A 3 -10.71 6.02 -77.42
N LYS A 4 -11.87 5.94 -76.77
CA LYS A 4 -12.12 6.64 -75.49
C LYS A 4 -11.34 5.95 -74.38
N GLN A 5 -10.44 6.73 -73.80
CA GLN A 5 -9.85 6.41 -72.46
C GLN A 5 -10.88 6.72 -71.37
N HIS A 6 -11.38 5.70 -70.71
CA HIS A 6 -12.03 5.81 -69.41
C HIS A 6 -11.42 4.74 -68.51
N HIS A 7 -10.66 5.16 -67.55
CA HIS A 7 -10.51 4.58 -66.20
C HIS A 7 -9.26 5.11 -65.43
N PRO A 8 -9.41 6.16 -64.59
CA PRO A 8 -8.65 6.12 -63.36
C PRO A 8 -9.42 6.54 -62.07
N ILE A 9 -10.76 6.84 -62.20
CA ILE A 9 -11.47 7.49 -61.06
C ILE A 9 -11.87 6.48 -59.96
N TYR A 10 -12.03 5.21 -60.29
CA TYR A 10 -12.48 4.21 -59.31
C TYR A 10 -11.38 3.73 -58.33
N PHE A 11 -10.11 3.87 -58.66
CA PHE A 11 -9.01 3.39 -57.80
C PHE A 11 -8.72 4.33 -56.64
N ILE A 12 -8.98 5.62 -56.76
CA ILE A 12 -8.71 6.62 -55.72
C ILE A 12 -9.75 6.58 -54.60
N ILE A 13 -11.01 6.23 -54.91
CA ILE A 13 -12.09 6.17 -53.91
C ILE A 13 -11.95 4.95 -53.01
N ILE A 14 -11.40 3.83 -53.47
CA ILE A 14 -11.18 2.63 -52.66
C ILE A 14 -10.03 2.84 -51.70
N CYS A 15 -8.97 3.58 -52.01
CA CYS A 15 -7.86 3.87 -51.11
C CYS A 15 -8.23 4.85 -49.98
N SER A 16 -9.17 5.80 -50.24
CA SER A 16 -9.59 6.74 -49.20
C SER A 16 -10.57 6.12 -48.17
N LEU A 17 -11.31 5.10 -48.56
CA LEU A 17 -12.21 4.37 -47.68
C LEU A 17 -11.48 3.32 -46.80
N SER A 18 -10.31 2.84 -47.23
CA SER A 18 -9.53 1.87 -46.45
C SER A 18 -8.73 2.49 -45.31
N CYS A 19 -8.39 3.78 -45.40
CA CYS A 19 -7.67 4.47 -44.30
C CYS A 19 -8.53 4.77 -43.07
N SER A 20 -9.84 4.91 -43.21
CA SER A 20 -10.71 5.20 -42.05
C SER A 20 -11.08 3.97 -41.22
N TYR A 21 -10.88 2.77 -41.74
CA TYR A 21 -11.21 1.51 -41.07
C TYR A 21 -10.16 1.07 -40.04
N PHE A 22 -8.98 1.72 -39.94
CA PHE A 22 -7.88 1.36 -39.05
C PHE A 22 -7.61 2.37 -37.94
N GLN A 23 -8.48 3.34 -37.72
CA GLN A 23 -8.35 4.19 -36.52
C GLN A 23 -8.64 3.33 -35.29
N ARG A 24 -7.62 3.13 -34.47
CA ARG A 24 -7.81 2.49 -33.17
C ARG A 24 -8.82 3.32 -32.38
N PRO A 25 -9.80 2.68 -31.72
CA PRO A 25 -10.74 3.41 -30.88
C PRO A 25 -9.97 4.25 -29.87
N VAL A 26 -10.35 5.50 -29.73
CA VAL A 26 -9.81 6.38 -28.72
C VAL A 26 -10.14 5.77 -27.35
N VAL A 27 -9.14 5.54 -26.55
CA VAL A 27 -9.28 5.06 -25.17
C VAL A 27 -9.36 6.29 -24.28
N ILE A 28 -10.48 6.48 -23.62
CA ILE A 28 -10.63 7.54 -22.62
C ILE A 28 -10.10 6.97 -21.31
N ILE A 29 -9.12 7.65 -20.71
CA ILE A 29 -8.54 7.29 -19.41
C ILE A 29 -8.76 8.49 -18.49
N GLU A 30 -9.35 8.23 -17.34
CA GLU A 30 -9.60 9.21 -16.29
C GLU A 30 -8.43 9.19 -15.31
N SER A 31 -7.97 10.38 -14.92
CA SER A 31 -6.92 10.51 -13.90
C SER A 31 -7.45 10.12 -12.52
N ASN A 32 -6.61 9.49 -11.71
CA ASN A 32 -6.88 9.17 -10.32
C ASN A 32 -5.75 9.72 -9.43
N HIS A 33 -5.84 9.50 -8.11
CA HIS A 33 -4.85 9.91 -7.11
C HIS A 33 -3.41 9.46 -7.44
N TRP A 34 -3.25 8.32 -8.11
CA TRP A 34 -1.95 7.71 -8.44
C TRP A 34 -1.41 8.12 -9.81
N THR A 35 -2.18 8.86 -10.60
CA THR A 35 -1.77 9.24 -11.96
C THR A 35 -0.45 10.00 -11.95
N GLY A 36 0.47 9.54 -12.78
CA GLY A 36 1.82 10.11 -12.93
C GLY A 36 2.86 9.53 -11.98
N LYS A 37 2.47 8.78 -10.92
CA LYS A 37 3.43 8.16 -10.01
C LYS A 37 4.15 7.00 -10.70
N SER A 38 5.47 6.92 -10.50
CA SER A 38 6.31 5.85 -11.05
C SER A 38 6.52 4.73 -10.03
N PHE A 39 6.61 3.50 -10.54
CA PHE A 39 6.76 2.30 -9.73
C PHE A 39 7.42 1.16 -10.50
N ILE A 40 7.88 0.16 -9.77
CA ILE A 40 8.26 -1.15 -10.28
C ILE A 40 7.34 -2.23 -9.72
N PHE A 41 7.28 -3.38 -10.39
CA PHE A 41 6.60 -4.56 -9.85
C PHE A 41 7.51 -5.25 -8.84
N ALA A 42 7.02 -5.49 -7.62
CA ALA A 42 7.76 -6.21 -6.59
C ALA A 42 8.14 -7.62 -7.06
N ASP A 43 9.28 -8.14 -6.62
CA ASP A 43 9.70 -9.50 -6.92
C ASP A 43 9.00 -10.49 -5.96
N LEU A 44 7.89 -11.04 -6.42
CA LEU A 44 7.11 -12.00 -5.66
C LEU A 44 7.76 -13.39 -5.68
N GLU A 45 7.57 -14.16 -4.62
CA GLU A 45 7.90 -15.59 -4.60
C GLU A 45 7.22 -16.37 -5.73
N ASP A 46 7.85 -17.47 -6.17
CA ASP A 46 7.42 -18.26 -7.33
C ASP A 46 5.97 -18.78 -7.23
N ASN A 47 5.53 -19.20 -6.05
CA ASN A 47 4.16 -19.65 -5.79
C ASN A 47 3.14 -18.52 -6.05
N TYR A 48 3.46 -17.27 -5.62
CA TYR A 48 2.59 -16.11 -5.85
C TYR A 48 2.66 -15.63 -7.29
N ARG A 49 3.84 -15.53 -7.87
CA ARG A 49 4.01 -15.16 -9.28
C ARG A 49 3.21 -16.05 -10.23
N ARG A 50 2.88 -17.28 -9.82
CA ARG A 50 2.13 -18.26 -10.62
C ARG A 50 0.65 -18.35 -10.25
N SER A 51 0.24 -17.77 -9.13
CA SER A 51 -1.17 -17.78 -8.71
C SER A 51 -2.04 -16.91 -9.61
N ASP A 52 -3.32 -17.23 -9.70
CA ASP A 52 -4.29 -16.51 -10.55
C ASP A 52 -4.51 -15.07 -10.08
N ASN A 53 -4.21 -14.76 -8.81
CA ASN A 53 -4.34 -13.41 -8.25
C ASN A 53 -3.27 -12.43 -8.79
N PHE A 54 -2.12 -12.92 -9.23
CA PHE A 54 -1.02 -12.10 -9.72
C PHE A 54 -0.64 -12.40 -11.17
N ASN A 55 -0.78 -13.66 -11.59
CA ASN A 55 -0.33 -14.10 -12.90
C ASN A 55 -1.41 -13.90 -13.96
N LYS A 56 -1.01 -13.39 -15.13
CA LYS A 56 -1.88 -13.23 -16.29
C LYS A 56 -3.10 -12.33 -16.07
N ILE A 57 -3.00 -11.38 -15.13
CA ILE A 57 -4.05 -10.38 -14.89
C ILE A 57 -3.87 -9.12 -15.76
N TRP A 58 -2.65 -8.85 -16.24
CA TRP A 58 -2.32 -7.70 -17.08
C TRP A 58 -2.36 -8.02 -18.56
N SER A 59 -3.01 -7.19 -19.36
CA SER A 59 -3.05 -7.27 -20.83
C SER A 59 -2.69 -5.92 -21.47
N LYS A 60 -2.24 -5.91 -22.74
CA LYS A 60 -2.11 -4.65 -23.49
C LYS A 60 -3.48 -3.99 -23.62
N ILE A 61 -3.54 -2.65 -23.58
CA ILE A 61 -4.79 -1.87 -23.53
C ILE A 61 -5.78 -2.24 -24.67
N HIS A 62 -5.27 -2.52 -25.88
CA HIS A 62 -6.09 -2.91 -27.02
C HIS A 62 -6.22 -4.42 -27.23
N LYS A 63 -5.73 -5.26 -26.31
CA LYS A 63 -5.73 -6.72 -26.43
C LYS A 63 -6.32 -7.35 -25.18
N ASN A 64 -6.91 -8.55 -25.36
CA ASN A 64 -7.44 -9.33 -24.24
C ASN A 64 -6.47 -10.46 -23.80
N LYS A 65 -5.34 -10.64 -24.53
CA LYS A 65 -4.34 -11.66 -24.15
C LYS A 65 -3.49 -11.15 -23.00
N SER A 66 -3.69 -11.74 -21.86
CA SER A 66 -2.94 -11.45 -20.63
C SER A 66 -1.49 -11.93 -20.72
N LYS A 67 -0.63 -11.26 -19.95
CA LYS A 67 0.80 -11.54 -19.87
C LYS A 67 1.15 -12.11 -18.50
N PRO A 68 2.10 -13.05 -18.42
CA PRO A 68 2.57 -13.55 -17.14
C PRO A 68 3.31 -12.45 -16.35
N TYR A 69 3.23 -12.55 -15.02
CA TYR A 69 3.78 -11.59 -14.06
C TYR A 69 5.25 -11.26 -14.32
N TYR A 70 6.08 -12.28 -14.55
CA TYR A 70 7.53 -12.11 -14.77
C TYR A 70 7.89 -11.18 -15.94
N ARG A 71 6.95 -10.90 -16.86
CA ARG A 71 7.17 -9.97 -17.99
C ARG A 71 7.20 -8.51 -17.57
N PHE A 72 6.74 -8.23 -16.36
CA PHE A 72 6.66 -6.88 -15.79
C PHE A 72 7.82 -6.57 -14.84
N LEU A 73 8.56 -7.58 -14.37
CA LEU A 73 9.73 -7.40 -13.50
C LEU A 73 10.83 -6.59 -14.18
N ASP A 74 11.68 -5.95 -13.38
CA ASP A 74 12.85 -5.17 -13.80
C ASP A 74 12.53 -4.03 -14.78
N LYS A 75 11.31 -3.48 -14.69
CA LYS A 75 10.85 -2.38 -15.53
C LYS A 75 10.10 -1.36 -14.72
N ARG A 76 10.36 -0.09 -15.04
CA ARG A 76 9.61 1.02 -14.49
C ARG A 76 8.36 1.29 -15.29
N TYR A 77 7.29 1.58 -14.58
CA TYR A 77 5.98 1.92 -15.10
C TYR A 77 5.47 3.20 -14.46
N PHE A 78 4.46 3.80 -15.07
CA PHE A 78 3.71 4.92 -14.54
C PHE A 78 2.23 4.55 -14.49
N VAL A 79 1.54 4.99 -13.46
CA VAL A 79 0.07 4.94 -13.43
C VAL A 79 -0.46 5.99 -14.38
N VAL A 80 -1.30 5.59 -15.32
CA VAL A 80 -1.95 6.49 -16.29
C VAL A 80 -3.32 6.94 -15.79
N GLY A 81 -4.03 6.06 -15.08
CA GLY A 81 -5.35 6.32 -14.54
C GLY A 81 -6.26 5.10 -14.66
N THR A 82 -7.56 5.35 -14.76
CA THR A 82 -8.59 4.32 -14.88
C THR A 82 -9.34 4.44 -16.20
N GLN A 83 -9.79 3.31 -16.74
CA GLN A 83 -10.63 3.23 -17.94
C GLN A 83 -11.89 2.44 -17.63
N GLU A 84 -13.06 3.02 -17.84
CA GLU A 84 -14.30 2.24 -17.87
C GLU A 84 -14.53 1.67 -19.28
N LYS A 85 -14.84 0.38 -19.37
CA LYS A 85 -15.25 -0.29 -20.59
C LYS A 85 -16.25 -1.41 -20.29
N PHE A 86 -17.44 -1.36 -20.93
CA PHE A 86 -18.52 -2.34 -20.73
C PHE A 86 -18.94 -2.51 -19.24
N LYS A 87 -19.02 -1.40 -18.50
CA LYS A 87 -19.33 -1.37 -17.06
C LYS A 87 -18.27 -2.10 -16.19
N GLN A 88 -17.07 -2.20 -16.67
CA GLN A 88 -15.94 -2.76 -15.96
C GLN A 88 -14.81 -1.74 -15.93
N ASP A 89 -14.25 -1.52 -14.74
CA ASP A 89 -13.15 -0.60 -14.52
C ASP A 89 -11.81 -1.32 -14.68
N PHE A 90 -10.87 -0.60 -15.27
CA PHE A 90 -9.52 -1.08 -15.52
C PHE A 90 -8.52 -0.06 -15.01
N LEU A 91 -7.55 -0.51 -14.24
CA LEU A 91 -6.34 0.28 -13.97
C LEU A 91 -5.43 0.24 -15.20
N VAL A 92 -4.94 1.39 -15.62
CA VAL A 92 -4.06 1.54 -16.78
C VAL A 92 -2.68 2.02 -16.34
N ILE A 93 -1.65 1.32 -16.80
CA ILE A 93 -0.24 1.65 -16.57
C ILE A 93 0.48 1.76 -17.92
N GLU A 94 1.61 2.49 -17.93
CA GLU A 94 2.45 2.68 -19.11
C GLU A 94 3.92 2.40 -18.79
N ASP A 95 4.63 1.70 -19.69
CA ASP A 95 6.08 1.54 -19.59
C ASP A 95 6.84 2.74 -20.21
N LEU A 96 8.15 2.84 -19.95
CA LEU A 96 9.01 3.90 -20.49
C LEU A 96 9.03 4.00 -22.03
N LYS A 97 8.48 3.01 -22.74
CA LYS A 97 8.38 2.98 -24.21
C LYS A 97 7.00 3.40 -24.70
N GLY A 98 6.11 3.85 -23.81
CA GLY A 98 4.74 4.22 -24.15
C GLY A 98 3.81 3.04 -24.41
N ASN A 99 4.18 1.80 -24.03
CA ASN A 99 3.25 0.69 -24.10
C ASN A 99 2.32 0.70 -22.89
N GLN A 100 1.01 0.75 -23.16
CA GLN A 100 -0.01 0.73 -22.15
C GLN A 100 -0.54 -0.68 -21.87
N TYR A 101 -0.76 -0.94 -20.60
CA TYR A 101 -1.32 -2.18 -20.09
C TYR A 101 -2.50 -1.89 -19.18
N LYS A 102 -3.44 -2.82 -19.11
CA LYS A 102 -4.62 -2.72 -18.25
C LYS A 102 -4.83 -3.98 -17.45
N MET A 103 -5.37 -3.80 -16.26
CA MET A 103 -5.83 -4.85 -15.36
C MET A 103 -7.27 -4.52 -14.93
N THR A 104 -8.12 -5.54 -14.84
CA THR A 104 -9.47 -5.38 -14.30
C THR A 104 -9.40 -5.02 -12.82
N MET A 105 -10.13 -3.98 -12.44
CA MET A 105 -10.34 -3.61 -11.04
C MET A 105 -11.64 -4.26 -10.57
N ASN A 106 -11.55 -5.08 -9.51
CA ASN A 106 -12.71 -5.72 -8.88
C ASN A 106 -13.07 -5.00 -7.57
N PHE A 107 -12.92 -3.68 -7.54
CA PHE A 107 -13.17 -2.89 -6.34
C PHE A 107 -14.61 -2.38 -6.35
N ASP A 108 -15.24 -2.34 -5.18
CA ASP A 108 -16.43 -1.55 -4.96
C ASP A 108 -16.09 -0.08 -5.19
N LYS A 109 -17.06 0.73 -5.65
CA LYS A 109 -16.83 2.14 -6.04
C LYS A 109 -16.24 3.02 -4.93
N GLU A 110 -16.31 2.57 -3.68
CA GLU A 110 -15.73 3.25 -2.51
C GLU A 110 -14.20 3.08 -2.43
N ASP A 111 -13.63 2.05 -3.09
CA ASP A 111 -12.21 1.72 -3.03
C ASP A 111 -11.43 2.14 -4.29
N GLN A 112 -11.87 3.18 -5.01
CA GLN A 112 -11.26 3.62 -6.28
C GLN A 112 -9.79 4.06 -6.15
N ASP A 113 -9.31 4.29 -4.94
CA ASP A 113 -7.93 4.66 -4.65
C ASP A 113 -7.00 3.46 -4.39
N LEU A 114 -7.52 2.23 -4.39
CA LEU A 114 -6.70 1.06 -4.14
C LEU A 114 -5.79 0.72 -5.34
N ILE A 115 -4.52 0.63 -5.03
CA ILE A 115 -3.47 0.20 -5.96
C ILE A 115 -3.01 -1.22 -5.56
N PRO A 116 -2.64 -2.08 -6.52
CA PRO A 116 -2.09 -3.39 -6.17
C PRO A 116 -0.90 -3.28 -5.21
N SER A 117 -0.95 -4.03 -4.11
CA SER A 117 0.08 -4.03 -3.05
C SER A 117 1.48 -4.45 -3.53
N TYR A 118 1.58 -5.00 -4.75
CA TYR A 118 2.84 -5.35 -5.38
C TYR A 118 3.41 -4.22 -6.27
N PHE A 119 2.82 -3.03 -6.25
CA PHE A 119 3.42 -1.83 -6.83
C PHE A 119 4.37 -1.22 -5.80
N LEU A 120 5.65 -1.23 -6.10
CA LEU A 120 6.65 -0.52 -5.32
C LEU A 120 6.83 0.86 -5.94
N PHE A 121 6.20 1.87 -5.35
CA PHE A 121 6.35 3.26 -5.77
C PHE A 121 7.71 3.81 -5.38
N ASP A 122 8.36 4.52 -6.30
CA ASP A 122 9.67 5.14 -6.07
C ASP A 122 9.66 6.05 -4.83
N GLU A 123 8.59 6.80 -4.61
CA GLU A 123 8.47 7.69 -3.44
C GLU A 123 8.44 6.93 -2.11
N ILE A 124 7.82 5.74 -2.07
CA ILE A 124 7.74 4.90 -0.87
C ILE A 124 9.10 4.25 -0.60
N GLU A 125 9.80 3.79 -1.63
CA GLU A 125 11.15 3.26 -1.50
C GLU A 125 12.11 4.32 -0.96
N ILE A 126 12.09 5.53 -1.51
CA ILE A 126 12.90 6.66 -1.05
C ILE A 126 12.59 7.01 0.41
N GLN A 127 11.31 7.01 0.81
CA GLN A 127 10.91 7.27 2.19
C GLN A 127 11.47 6.19 3.15
N ALA A 128 11.39 4.92 2.76
CA ALA A 128 11.97 3.84 3.54
C ALA A 128 13.51 3.93 3.60
N GLU A 129 14.18 4.26 2.49
CA GLU A 129 15.64 4.47 2.44
C GLU A 129 16.11 5.61 3.34
N ASN A 130 15.31 6.66 3.51
CA ASN A 130 15.62 7.75 4.43
C ASN A 130 15.70 7.32 5.89
N MET A 131 15.15 6.15 6.24
CA MET A 131 15.26 5.58 7.58
C MET A 131 16.59 4.85 7.84
N ILE A 132 17.43 4.65 6.84
CA ILE A 132 18.72 3.96 7.02
C ILE A 132 19.60 4.74 8.01
N GLY A 133 20.00 4.08 9.08
CA GLY A 133 20.75 4.65 10.19
C GLY A 133 19.88 5.08 11.38
N ASP A 134 18.57 5.16 11.21
CA ASP A 134 17.66 5.49 12.31
C ASP A 134 17.48 4.33 13.28
N THR A 135 17.18 4.67 14.51
CA THR A 135 16.77 3.70 15.54
C THR A 135 15.24 3.62 15.58
N ILE A 136 14.73 2.41 15.45
CA ILE A 136 13.30 2.10 15.58
C ILE A 136 13.10 1.07 16.70
N TRP A 137 11.88 0.98 17.22
CA TRP A 137 11.52 0.04 18.28
C TRP A 137 10.53 -0.98 17.76
N LEU A 138 10.90 -2.25 17.77
CA LEU A 138 10.06 -3.35 17.27
C LEU A 138 8.73 -3.42 18.03
N ASN A 139 7.63 -3.68 17.36
CA ASN A 139 6.33 -3.88 18.00
C ASN A 139 5.85 -5.32 17.88
N ASN A 140 5.61 -5.79 16.67
CA ASN A 140 4.93 -7.07 16.44
C ASN A 140 5.91 -8.17 15.99
N VAL A 141 6.86 -8.53 16.88
CA VAL A 141 7.95 -9.48 16.59
C VAL A 141 7.50 -10.94 16.48
N TYR A 142 6.29 -11.29 16.96
CA TYR A 142 5.75 -12.65 16.90
C TYR A 142 4.91 -12.92 15.64
N ASN A 143 4.58 -11.89 14.88
CA ASN A 143 3.82 -12.02 13.64
C ASN A 143 4.79 -12.10 12.44
N PRO A 144 4.88 -13.23 11.72
CA PRO A 144 5.79 -13.39 10.58
C PRO A 144 5.49 -12.45 9.41
N ASN A 145 4.30 -11.85 9.37
CA ASN A 145 3.96 -10.81 8.41
C ASN A 145 4.50 -9.43 8.78
N SER A 146 4.91 -9.24 10.02
CA SER A 146 5.48 -8.00 10.54
C SER A 146 6.98 -8.06 10.73
N PHE A 147 7.48 -9.21 11.16
CA PHE A 147 8.88 -9.40 11.51
C PHE A 147 9.33 -10.82 11.25
N PHE A 148 10.57 -11.00 10.79
CA PHE A 148 11.24 -12.30 10.78
C PHE A 148 12.75 -12.15 10.99
N THR A 149 13.39 -13.22 11.43
CA THR A 149 14.83 -13.30 11.60
C THR A 149 15.35 -14.66 11.17
N LEU A 150 16.62 -14.71 10.76
CA LEU A 150 17.40 -15.93 10.54
C LEU A 150 18.45 -16.14 11.63
N ALA A 151 18.52 -15.24 12.61
CA ALA A 151 19.43 -15.35 13.76
C ALA A 151 18.80 -16.24 14.86
N ASP A 152 19.64 -16.91 15.63
CA ASP A 152 19.24 -17.65 16.85
C ASP A 152 18.99 -16.70 18.03
N TYR A 153 18.63 -15.46 17.75
CA TYR A 153 18.36 -14.41 18.74
C TYR A 153 16.85 -14.17 18.86
N GLU A 154 16.35 -14.13 20.09
CA GLU A 154 14.94 -13.85 20.38
C GLU A 154 14.72 -12.34 20.51
N PHE A 155 14.25 -11.72 19.45
CA PHE A 155 13.86 -10.31 19.46
C PHE A 155 12.62 -10.09 20.31
N ARG A 156 12.57 -8.90 20.96
CA ARG A 156 11.48 -8.55 21.89
C ARG A 156 10.70 -7.34 21.43
N ARG A 157 9.46 -7.26 21.84
CA ARG A 157 8.66 -6.05 21.69
C ARG A 157 9.35 -4.87 22.39
N PHE A 158 9.36 -3.72 21.75
CA PHE A 158 10.01 -2.49 22.18
C PHE A 158 11.55 -2.56 22.22
N GLU A 159 12.15 -3.56 21.64
CA GLU A 159 13.60 -3.62 21.49
C GLU A 159 14.05 -2.59 20.44
N PRO A 160 15.04 -1.72 20.78
CA PRO A 160 15.62 -0.79 19.84
C PRO A 160 16.53 -1.51 18.86
N VAL A 161 16.36 -1.21 17.57
CA VAL A 161 17.18 -1.73 16.48
C VAL A 161 17.53 -0.60 15.50
N VAL A 162 18.65 -0.72 14.80
CA VAL A 162 19.07 0.25 13.79
C VAL A 162 18.71 -0.28 12.41
N VAL A 163 18.13 0.56 11.57
CA VAL A 163 17.84 0.26 10.16
C VAL A 163 19.14 0.25 9.38
N LEU A 164 19.45 -0.86 8.72
CA LEU A 164 20.69 -1.06 7.95
C LEU A 164 20.50 -0.91 6.46
N ASP A 165 19.31 -1.33 5.95
CA ASP A 165 19.07 -1.45 4.52
C ASP A 165 17.58 -1.61 4.24
N VAL A 166 17.16 -1.44 2.98
CA VAL A 166 15.78 -1.54 2.52
C VAL A 166 15.67 -2.61 1.44
N PHE A 167 14.68 -3.47 1.55
CA PHE A 167 14.43 -4.55 0.60
C PHE A 167 13.01 -4.54 0.08
N PRO A 168 12.80 -4.37 -1.23
CA PRO A 168 11.50 -4.60 -1.85
C PRO A 168 11.22 -6.10 -1.91
N TYR A 169 10.29 -6.57 -1.08
CA TYR A 169 9.89 -7.96 -1.06
C TYR A 169 8.44 -8.12 -0.60
N GLN A 170 7.64 -8.80 -1.39
CA GLN A 170 6.24 -9.04 -1.09
C GLN A 170 5.99 -10.50 -0.72
N ASN A 171 5.62 -10.74 0.53
CA ASN A 171 4.94 -11.94 0.94
C ASN A 171 3.47 -11.60 1.22
N ILE A 172 2.60 -12.04 0.42
CA ILE A 172 1.12 -11.95 0.43
C ILE A 172 0.46 -10.85 1.29
N ASN A 173 -0.49 -10.12 0.70
CA ASN A 173 -1.62 -9.41 1.32
C ASN A 173 -1.33 -8.17 2.15
N PHE A 174 -0.24 -7.40 1.91
CA PHE A 174 0.07 -6.25 2.73
C PHE A 174 0.43 -5.00 1.95
N ASP A 175 0.17 -3.85 2.57
CA ASP A 175 0.09 -2.53 1.98
C ASP A 175 1.38 -2.06 1.29
N TYR A 176 2.55 -2.37 1.87
CA TYR A 176 3.83 -1.96 1.30
C TYR A 176 4.76 -3.16 1.12
N PRO A 177 5.22 -3.46 -0.10
CA PRO A 177 6.12 -4.58 -0.39
C PRO A 177 7.58 -4.24 -0.01
N ILE A 178 7.80 -3.64 1.16
CA ILE A 178 9.09 -3.17 1.63
C ILE A 178 9.41 -3.74 3.00
N TRP A 179 10.64 -4.22 3.17
CA TRP A 179 11.20 -4.67 4.43
C TRP A 179 12.44 -3.87 4.79
N LEU A 180 12.53 -3.44 6.04
CA LEU A 180 13.70 -2.83 6.62
C LEU A 180 14.56 -3.93 7.25
N LYS A 181 15.81 -4.06 6.80
CA LYS A 181 16.80 -4.88 7.48
C LYS A 181 17.29 -4.13 8.69
N VAL A 182 17.20 -4.75 9.84
CA VAL A 182 17.55 -4.13 11.11
C VAL A 182 18.62 -4.92 11.86
N SER A 183 19.30 -4.26 12.80
CA SER A 183 20.28 -4.91 13.68
C SER A 183 20.12 -4.42 15.11
N THR A 184 20.27 -5.34 16.06
CA THR A 184 20.50 -4.99 17.46
C THR A 184 21.88 -4.38 17.65
N HIS A 185 22.15 -3.80 18.81
CA HIS A 185 23.49 -3.32 19.20
C HIS A 185 24.54 -4.45 19.31
N LEU A 186 24.10 -5.71 19.44
CA LEU A 186 24.98 -6.89 19.47
C LEU A 186 25.28 -7.44 18.06
N GLY A 187 24.61 -6.94 17.02
CA GLY A 187 24.81 -7.33 15.64
C GLY A 187 23.84 -8.39 15.13
N ASP A 188 22.87 -8.83 15.95
CA ASP A 188 21.82 -9.74 15.52
C ASP A 188 20.90 -9.06 14.52
N LYS A 189 20.56 -9.74 13.44
CA LYS A 189 19.84 -9.17 12.31
C LYS A 189 18.44 -9.72 12.19
N GLY A 190 17.50 -8.84 11.88
CA GLY A 190 16.12 -9.16 11.55
C GLY A 190 15.62 -8.32 10.39
N PHE A 191 14.38 -8.58 10.01
CA PHE A 191 13.66 -7.84 8.98
C PHE A 191 12.31 -7.45 9.54
N VAL A 192 12.01 -6.17 9.51
CA VAL A 192 10.71 -5.63 9.91
C VAL A 192 10.02 -4.99 8.71
N ARG A 193 8.72 -5.20 8.57
CA ARG A 193 7.96 -4.60 7.48
C ARG A 193 7.88 -3.09 7.66
N TYR A 194 7.99 -2.35 6.58
CA TYR A 194 7.84 -0.90 6.57
C TYR A 194 6.39 -0.49 6.90
N ASN A 195 6.21 0.43 7.82
CA ASN A 195 4.88 0.93 8.23
C ASN A 195 4.20 1.82 7.19
N GLY A 196 4.97 2.47 6.29
CA GLY A 196 4.52 3.61 5.52
C GLY A 196 4.70 4.92 6.28
N SER A 197 4.32 6.03 5.66
CA SER A 197 4.48 7.40 6.20
C SER A 197 3.24 7.95 6.89
N GLU A 198 2.10 7.26 6.82
CA GLU A 198 0.82 7.73 7.35
C GLU A 198 0.42 6.97 8.61
N GLY A 199 -0.36 7.63 9.48
CA GLY A 199 -0.93 7.00 10.68
C GLY A 199 -1.83 5.81 10.29
N ARG A 200 -1.69 4.71 11.01
CA ARG A 200 -2.37 3.44 10.68
C ARG A 200 -3.65 3.30 11.50
N VAL A 201 -4.76 3.17 10.80
CA VAL A 201 -6.08 2.86 11.37
C VAL A 201 -6.49 1.49 10.83
N GLY A 202 -6.97 0.59 11.70
CA GLY A 202 -7.32 -0.79 11.34
C GLY A 202 -6.13 -1.71 11.11
N ILE A 203 -4.89 -1.22 11.13
CA ILE A 203 -3.67 -2.01 10.92
C ILE A 203 -2.67 -1.71 12.03
N GLN A 204 -2.08 -2.74 12.63
CA GLN A 204 -1.11 -2.56 13.69
C GLN A 204 0.26 -2.11 13.17
N ASP A 205 0.93 -1.24 13.93
CA ASP A 205 2.29 -0.83 13.62
C ASP A 205 3.27 -1.99 13.76
N HIS A 206 4.21 -2.11 12.84
CA HIS A 206 5.26 -3.11 12.90
C HIS A 206 6.40 -2.68 13.83
N TYR A 207 6.61 -1.36 13.96
CA TYR A 207 7.60 -0.72 14.81
C TYR A 207 7.16 0.70 15.18
N TYR A 208 7.87 1.31 16.13
CA TYR A 208 7.71 2.73 16.48
C TYR A 208 8.98 3.50 16.09
N GLU A 209 8.81 4.72 15.60
CA GLU A 209 9.91 5.62 15.20
C GLU A 209 10.45 6.46 16.37
N SER A 210 9.82 6.40 17.51
CA SER A 210 10.25 7.06 18.74
C SER A 210 10.09 6.11 19.93
N GLU A 211 10.91 6.30 20.99
CA GLU A 211 10.87 5.45 22.18
C GLU A 211 9.43 5.26 22.68
N PRO A 212 8.90 4.02 22.64
CA PRO A 212 7.50 3.77 22.97
C PRO A 212 7.19 3.93 24.47
N LEU A 213 8.18 3.71 25.33
CA LEU A 213 8.04 3.77 26.79
C LEU A 213 8.96 4.85 27.41
N PRO A 214 8.74 6.14 27.11
CA PRO A 214 9.64 7.19 27.56
C PRO A 214 9.59 7.31 29.10
N ARG A 215 10.75 7.46 29.72
CA ARG A 215 10.89 7.54 31.20
C ARG A 215 10.05 8.64 31.84
N ILE A 216 9.70 9.69 31.08
CA ILE A 216 8.87 10.80 31.57
C ILE A 216 7.47 10.34 31.99
N TRP A 217 6.96 9.21 31.48
CA TRP A 217 5.67 8.66 31.93
C TRP A 217 5.69 8.12 33.37
N GLY A 218 6.88 7.86 33.90
CA GLY A 218 7.03 7.24 35.21
C GLY A 218 6.76 5.73 35.22
N LYS A 219 7.28 5.04 36.24
CA LYS A 219 7.20 3.57 36.28
C LYS A 219 5.77 3.04 36.31
N GLU A 220 4.88 3.69 37.08
CA GLU A 220 3.50 3.25 37.22
C GLU A 220 2.78 3.24 35.89
N MET A 221 2.85 4.34 35.10
CA MET A 221 2.22 4.44 33.76
C MET A 221 2.85 3.44 32.80
N ILE A 222 4.16 3.29 32.77
CA ILE A 222 4.86 2.28 31.96
C ILE A 222 4.34 0.88 32.27
N THR A 223 4.19 0.54 33.55
CA THR A 223 3.64 -0.77 33.96
C THR A 223 2.21 -0.95 33.45
N LYS A 224 1.34 0.05 33.61
CA LYS A 224 -0.04 0.00 33.07
C LYS A 224 -0.07 -0.22 31.56
N VAL A 225 0.76 0.50 30.81
CA VAL A 225 0.88 0.34 29.36
C VAL A 225 1.33 -1.08 28.98
N LEU A 226 2.33 -1.63 29.67
CA LEU A 226 2.82 -2.98 29.43
C LEU A 226 1.79 -4.06 29.78
N ASP A 227 1.03 -3.84 30.85
CA ASP A 227 -0.02 -4.75 31.32
C ASP A 227 -1.36 -4.56 30.58
N GLN A 228 -1.38 -3.67 29.57
CA GLN A 228 -2.59 -3.32 28.78
C GLN A 228 -3.77 -2.83 29.64
N GLN A 229 -3.45 -2.18 30.76
CA GLN A 229 -4.43 -1.58 31.66
C GLN A 229 -4.75 -0.16 31.23
N ILE A 230 -5.92 0.03 30.66
CA ILE A 230 -6.40 1.35 30.20
C ILE A 230 -7.16 2.03 31.32
N GLU A 231 -6.83 3.30 31.60
CA GLU A 231 -7.55 4.13 32.57
C GLU A 231 -7.80 5.55 32.04
N LEU A 232 -8.81 6.20 32.59
CA LEU A 232 -9.14 7.58 32.23
C LEU A 232 -7.98 8.52 32.54
N GLY A 233 -7.75 9.49 31.65
CA GLY A 233 -6.64 10.45 31.74
C GLY A 233 -5.39 10.02 31.00
N MET A 234 -5.30 8.76 30.53
CA MET A 234 -4.22 8.33 29.62
C MET A 234 -4.21 9.18 28.34
N GLU A 235 -3.01 9.46 27.85
CA GLU A 235 -2.83 10.09 26.55
C GLU A 235 -3.13 9.09 25.43
N ASP A 236 -3.56 9.57 24.27
CA ASP A 236 -3.84 8.80 23.06
C ASP A 236 -2.66 7.87 22.70
N ARG A 237 -1.43 8.40 22.76
CA ARG A 237 -0.20 7.63 22.56
C ARG A 237 -0.05 6.48 23.55
N GLN A 238 -0.38 6.68 24.83
CA GLN A 238 -0.29 5.63 25.86
C GLN A 238 -1.26 4.49 25.57
N VAL A 239 -2.49 4.83 25.21
CA VAL A 239 -3.51 3.85 24.80
C VAL A 239 -3.08 3.10 23.57
N ARG A 240 -2.62 3.80 22.52
CA ARG A 240 -2.14 3.19 21.26
C ARG A 240 -0.97 2.23 21.49
N ILE A 241 0.01 2.60 22.30
CA ILE A 241 1.15 1.72 22.60
C ILE A 241 0.72 0.53 23.45
N SER A 242 -0.27 0.70 24.33
CA SER A 242 -0.80 -0.36 25.18
C SER A 242 -1.52 -1.44 24.37
N ILE A 243 -2.58 -1.06 23.66
CA ILE A 243 -3.52 -1.98 23.00
C ILE A 243 -3.48 -1.95 21.46
N GLY A 244 -2.62 -1.12 20.87
CA GLY A 244 -2.45 -1.01 19.42
C GLY A 244 -3.31 0.06 18.78
N ASN A 245 -3.31 0.10 17.43
CA ASN A 245 -4.10 1.04 16.66
C ASN A 245 -5.59 0.66 16.69
N PRO A 246 -6.51 1.65 16.75
CA PRO A 246 -7.94 1.38 16.63
C PRO A 246 -8.31 0.92 15.22
N ASP A 247 -9.42 0.19 15.09
CA ASP A 247 -9.97 -0.24 13.81
C ASP A 247 -10.61 0.94 13.07
N GLU A 248 -11.13 1.93 13.81
CA GLU A 248 -11.78 3.12 13.26
C GLU A 248 -11.53 4.34 14.15
N VAL A 249 -11.36 5.51 13.56
CA VAL A 249 -11.23 6.79 14.27
C VAL A 249 -12.24 7.78 13.70
N ASN A 250 -13.14 8.25 14.56
CA ASN A 250 -14.09 9.33 14.26
C ASN A 250 -13.61 10.62 14.89
N THR A 251 -13.24 11.60 14.08
CA THR A 251 -12.77 12.91 14.56
C THR A 251 -13.86 13.95 14.47
N THR A 252 -14.09 14.68 15.55
CA THR A 252 -14.99 15.82 15.60
C THR A 252 -14.22 17.08 15.98
N SER A 253 -14.27 18.09 15.10
CA SER A 253 -13.66 19.39 15.35
C SER A 253 -14.75 20.41 15.75
N SER A 254 -14.53 21.13 16.85
CA SER A 254 -15.43 22.17 17.34
C SER A 254 -14.65 23.40 17.78
N ARG A 255 -15.36 24.50 18.11
CA ARG A 255 -14.75 25.67 18.72
C ARG A 255 -14.08 25.40 20.10
N HIS A 256 -14.37 24.25 20.70
CA HIS A 256 -13.82 23.80 21.98
C HIS A 256 -12.63 22.83 21.82
N GLY A 257 -12.18 22.56 20.59
CA GLY A 257 -11.06 21.68 20.30
C GLY A 257 -11.43 20.47 19.45
N ILE A 258 -10.49 19.53 19.38
CA ILE A 258 -10.63 18.27 18.66
C ILE A 258 -10.97 17.19 19.67
N SER A 259 -12.02 16.40 19.35
CA SER A 259 -12.39 15.18 20.05
C SER A 259 -12.27 14.02 19.09
N GLU A 260 -11.77 12.88 19.57
CA GLU A 260 -11.66 11.66 18.81
C GLU A 260 -12.39 10.53 19.52
N GLN A 261 -13.13 9.74 18.75
CA GLN A 261 -13.68 8.47 19.19
C GLN A 261 -12.94 7.35 18.48
N TRP A 262 -12.22 6.55 19.23
CA TRP A 262 -11.54 5.37 18.73
C TRP A 262 -12.39 4.14 18.97
N ILE A 263 -12.51 3.31 17.95
CA ILE A 263 -13.31 2.08 17.98
C ILE A 263 -12.37 0.90 17.82
N TYR A 264 -12.45 -0.04 18.75
CA TYR A 264 -11.77 -1.32 18.69
C TYR A 264 -12.81 -2.41 18.53
N VAL A 265 -12.60 -3.34 17.60
CA VAL A 265 -13.47 -4.47 17.33
C VAL A 265 -12.85 -5.75 17.90
N GLY A 266 -13.50 -6.34 18.88
CA GLY A 266 -13.06 -7.60 19.45
C GLY A 266 -13.24 -8.79 18.50
N HIS A 267 -12.59 -9.91 18.78
CA HIS A 267 -12.72 -11.13 17.97
C HIS A 267 -14.15 -11.67 17.90
N ASP A 268 -14.99 -11.35 18.88
CA ASP A 268 -16.41 -11.67 18.95
C ASP A 268 -17.32 -10.68 18.20
N GLY A 269 -16.72 -9.64 17.60
CA GLY A 269 -17.40 -8.57 16.89
C GLY A 269 -17.97 -7.47 17.80
N ASN A 270 -17.78 -7.55 19.12
CA ASN A 270 -18.13 -6.48 20.03
C ASN A 270 -17.23 -5.28 19.84
N LYS A 271 -17.79 -4.07 20.00
CA LYS A 271 -17.07 -2.81 19.81
C LYS A 271 -16.86 -2.13 21.16
N THR A 272 -15.61 -1.76 21.44
CA THR A 272 -15.25 -0.90 22.56
C THR A 272 -14.93 0.48 22.04
N TYR A 273 -15.50 1.50 22.66
CA TYR A 273 -15.38 2.90 22.27
C TYR A 273 -14.56 3.67 23.31
N TYR A 274 -13.48 4.32 22.87
CA TYR A 274 -12.62 5.16 23.66
C TYR A 274 -12.79 6.61 23.19
N GLN A 275 -13.24 7.50 24.08
CA GLN A 275 -13.42 8.92 23.77
C GLN A 275 -12.24 9.72 24.27
N PHE A 276 -11.62 10.47 23.37
CA PHE A 276 -10.51 11.37 23.69
C PHE A 276 -10.94 12.82 23.54
N GLU A 277 -10.58 13.65 24.52
CA GLU A 277 -10.69 15.11 24.47
C GLU A 277 -9.30 15.71 24.73
N TYR A 278 -8.85 16.59 23.84
CA TYR A 278 -7.50 17.19 23.90
C TYR A 278 -6.39 16.15 24.03
N GLY A 279 -6.49 15.01 23.36
CA GLY A 279 -5.53 13.92 23.40
C GLY A 279 -5.51 13.10 24.68
N LYS A 280 -6.52 13.24 25.57
CA LYS A 280 -6.65 12.46 26.80
C LYS A 280 -7.93 11.65 26.80
N LEU A 281 -7.83 10.41 27.26
CA LEU A 281 -8.97 9.50 27.40
C LEU A 281 -9.92 9.99 28.50
N THR A 282 -11.16 10.30 28.12
CA THR A 282 -12.19 10.84 29.03
C THR A 282 -13.32 9.86 29.30
N TYR A 283 -13.54 8.90 28.41
CA TYR A 283 -14.62 7.92 28.55
C TYR A 283 -14.30 6.62 27.82
N VAL A 284 -14.74 5.48 28.38
CA VAL A 284 -14.69 4.15 27.77
C VAL A 284 -16.09 3.53 27.84
N ASN A 285 -16.55 2.94 26.74
CA ASN A 285 -17.79 2.18 26.67
C ASN A 285 -17.53 0.83 26.02
N GLU A 286 -17.84 -0.25 26.72
CA GLU A 286 -17.71 -1.64 26.27
C GLU A 286 -19.05 -2.21 25.81
#